data_4b937b4931c40a76e646d889b9e25615
#
_entry.id   4b937b4931c40a76e646d889b9e25615
#
_cell.length_a   1.000
_cell.length_b   1.000
_cell.length_c   1.000
_cell.angle_alpha   90.00
_cell.angle_beta   90.00
_cell.angle_gamma   90.00
#
_symmetry.space_group_name_H-M   'P 1'
#
loop_
_entity.id
_entity.type
_entity.pdbx_description
1 polymer ?
#
loop_
_entity_poly.entity_id
_entity_poly.type
_entity_poly.pdbx_seq_one_letter_code
_entity_poly.pdbx_strand_id
1 'polypeptide(L)'
;MNATLSRIDTTALAQLSRALVGFDRMFDTYESRFASQTSNYPPHNIFKYDEYHYAIEMAVAGFKKSEIAVEVENDQLTIRGEIQAATDTSRQYIHRGLSSRDFERHIGLTEHMIVKGAEIQDGILTINIELELPEEKKPRVVDIVEIK
;
A
#
# COMPACT_ATOMS: atom_id res chain seq x y z
N MET A 1 -21.51 -15.39 25.67
CA MET A 1 -21.88 -14.77 24.39
C MET A 1 -20.92 -15.27 23.33
N ASN A 2 -21.35 -16.17 22.47
CA ASN A 2 -20.53 -16.72 21.39
C ASN A 2 -20.60 -15.77 20.20
N ALA A 3 -19.51 -15.05 19.92
CA ALA A 3 -19.36 -14.32 18.68
C ALA A 3 -19.19 -15.37 17.56
N THR A 4 -20.24 -15.54 16.77
CA THR A 4 -20.22 -16.35 15.55
C THR A 4 -19.31 -15.64 14.55
N LEU A 5 -18.11 -16.13 14.37
CA LEU A 5 -17.25 -15.77 13.24
C LEU A 5 -18.02 -16.17 11.97
N SER A 6 -18.58 -15.17 11.30
CA SER A 6 -19.20 -15.31 9.99
C SER A 6 -18.16 -15.93 9.06
N ARG A 7 -18.38 -17.16 8.64
CA ARG A 7 -17.61 -17.80 7.57
C ARG A 7 -17.77 -16.93 6.33
N ILE A 8 -16.67 -16.34 5.88
CA ILE A 8 -16.62 -15.70 4.57
C ILE A 8 -16.95 -16.80 3.57
N ASP A 9 -18.07 -16.62 2.88
CA ASP A 9 -18.54 -17.55 1.87
C ASP A 9 -17.54 -17.57 0.71
N THR A 10 -16.79 -18.65 0.60
CA THR A 10 -15.77 -18.85 -0.44
C THR A 10 -16.38 -18.77 -1.85
N THR A 11 -17.69 -18.96 -1.98
CA THR A 11 -18.42 -18.86 -3.24
C THR A 11 -18.58 -17.40 -3.66
N ALA A 12 -18.85 -16.50 -2.71
CA ALA A 12 -18.94 -15.06 -2.96
C ALA A 12 -17.55 -14.48 -3.35
N LEU A 13 -16.49 -14.96 -2.70
CA LEU A 13 -15.11 -14.58 -3.03
C LEU A 13 -14.71 -15.05 -4.44
N ALA A 14 -15.11 -16.28 -4.82
CA ALA A 14 -14.87 -16.83 -6.15
C ALA A 14 -15.68 -16.13 -7.26
N GLN A 15 -16.85 -15.60 -6.93
CA GLN A 15 -17.64 -14.78 -7.87
C GLN A 15 -17.05 -13.37 -8.03
N LEU A 16 -16.53 -12.81 -6.95
CA LEU A 16 -15.84 -11.51 -6.98
C LEU A 16 -14.55 -11.57 -7.81
N SER A 17 -13.79 -12.67 -7.69
CA SER A 17 -12.56 -12.88 -8.46
C SER A 17 -12.79 -13.02 -9.96
N ARG A 18 -13.97 -13.52 -10.38
CA ARG A 18 -14.35 -13.59 -11.82
C ARG A 18 -14.77 -12.25 -12.39
N ALA A 19 -15.29 -11.34 -11.56
CA ALA A 19 -15.69 -9.99 -11.98
C ALA A 19 -14.51 -9.00 -12.06
N LEU A 20 -13.41 -9.32 -11.40
CA LEU A 20 -12.22 -8.48 -11.27
C LEU A 20 -11.01 -9.20 -11.89
N VAL A 21 -10.99 -9.32 -13.23
CA VAL A 21 -9.84 -9.86 -13.96
C VAL A 21 -8.59 -9.04 -13.65
N GLY A 22 -7.67 -9.62 -12.86
CA GLY A 22 -6.43 -8.99 -12.42
C GLY A 22 -6.34 -8.70 -10.92
N PHE A 23 -7.45 -8.75 -10.18
CA PHE A 23 -7.47 -8.52 -8.73
C PHE A 23 -6.90 -9.72 -7.95
N ASP A 24 -7.05 -10.93 -8.48
CA ASP A 24 -6.48 -12.16 -7.96
C ASP A 24 -4.94 -12.11 -7.93
N ARG A 25 -4.31 -11.60 -8.98
CA ARG A 25 -2.84 -11.40 -9.00
C ARG A 25 -2.37 -10.39 -7.95
N MET A 26 -3.18 -9.39 -7.69
CA MET A 26 -2.88 -8.39 -6.68
C MET A 26 -2.98 -8.99 -5.26
N PHE A 27 -3.95 -9.88 -5.02
CA PHE A 27 -4.12 -10.58 -3.74
C PHE A 27 -3.03 -11.63 -3.49
N ASP A 28 -2.69 -12.44 -4.49
CA ASP A 28 -1.62 -13.45 -4.38
C ASP A 28 -0.26 -12.81 -4.14
N THR A 29 0.00 -11.67 -4.78
CA THR A 29 1.22 -10.90 -4.56
C THR A 29 1.21 -10.24 -3.19
N TYR A 30 0.05 -9.80 -2.72
CA TYR A 30 -0.14 -9.22 -1.40
C TYR A 30 0.06 -10.27 -0.29
N GLU A 31 -0.62 -11.42 -0.34
CA GLU A 31 -0.48 -12.47 0.67
C GLU A 31 0.92 -13.08 0.72
N SER A 32 1.53 -13.39 -0.41
CA SER A 32 2.84 -14.05 -0.44
C SER A 32 3.98 -13.18 0.05
N ARG A 33 3.87 -11.86 -0.09
CA ARG A 33 4.89 -10.90 0.34
C ARG A 33 4.63 -10.31 1.73
N PHE A 34 3.38 -10.31 2.21
CA PHE A 34 3.00 -9.76 3.51
C PHE A 34 2.90 -10.78 4.64
N ALA A 35 2.72 -12.06 4.32
CA ALA A 35 2.66 -13.13 5.32
C ALA A 35 3.96 -13.29 6.14
N SER A 36 5.07 -12.74 5.67
CA SER A 36 6.34 -12.78 6.39
C SER A 36 6.62 -11.57 7.29
N GLN A 37 5.77 -10.52 7.26
CA GLN A 37 5.95 -9.36 8.12
C GLN A 37 5.08 -9.44 9.37
N THR A 38 5.65 -10.00 10.44
CA THR A 38 5.02 -10.15 11.77
C THR A 38 4.73 -8.82 12.49
N SER A 39 5.07 -7.68 11.91
CA SER A 39 4.90 -6.36 12.52
C SER A 39 4.06 -5.45 11.64
N ASN A 40 2.91 -4.98 12.16
CA ASN A 40 2.07 -3.93 11.54
C ASN A 40 2.62 -2.51 11.72
N TYR A 41 3.91 -2.36 11.99
CA TYR A 41 4.55 -1.08 12.18
C TYR A 41 5.37 -0.68 10.95
N PRO A 42 5.26 0.58 10.52
CA PRO A 42 4.28 1.58 10.88
C PRO A 42 2.87 1.24 10.37
N PRO A 43 1.81 1.67 11.08
CA PRO A 43 0.45 1.53 10.57
C PRO A 43 0.29 2.34 9.28
N HIS A 44 -0.41 1.79 8.32
CA HIS A 44 -0.61 2.41 7.01
C HIS A 44 -1.97 2.06 6.42
N ASN A 45 -2.45 2.92 5.55
CA ASN A 45 -3.64 2.75 4.73
C ASN A 45 -3.25 2.68 3.26
N ILE A 46 -3.95 1.89 2.48
CA ILE A 46 -3.88 1.89 1.03
C ILE A 46 -5.29 2.16 0.52
N PHE A 47 -5.45 3.17 -0.30
CA PHE A 47 -6.76 3.55 -0.84
C PHE A 47 -6.64 4.09 -2.26
N LYS A 48 -7.76 4.26 -2.91
CA LYS A 48 -7.86 4.84 -4.24
C LYS A 48 -8.81 6.04 -4.24
N TYR A 49 -8.47 7.05 -5.01
CA TYR A 49 -9.35 8.20 -5.29
C TYR A 49 -10.33 7.88 -6.43
N ASP A 50 -9.83 7.16 -7.45
CA ASP A 50 -10.58 6.74 -8.62
C ASP A 50 -9.94 5.47 -9.23
N GLU A 51 -10.30 5.09 -10.46
CA GLU A 51 -9.78 3.90 -11.12
C GLU A 51 -8.27 3.91 -11.38
N TYR A 52 -7.66 5.10 -11.46
CA TYR A 52 -6.27 5.27 -11.88
C TYR A 52 -5.37 5.85 -10.78
N HIS A 53 -5.93 6.48 -9.76
CA HIS A 53 -5.18 7.17 -8.72
C HIS A 53 -5.30 6.48 -7.37
N TYR A 54 -4.17 6.06 -6.85
CA TYR A 54 -4.02 5.38 -5.56
C TYR A 54 -3.11 6.17 -4.64
N ALA A 55 -3.26 5.97 -3.35
CA ALA A 55 -2.34 6.51 -2.37
C ALA A 55 -2.08 5.52 -1.23
N ILE A 56 -0.90 5.65 -0.66
CA ILE A 56 -0.50 4.98 0.57
C ILE A 56 -0.25 6.06 1.61
N GLU A 57 -0.94 5.98 2.74
CA GLU A 57 -0.69 6.82 3.90
C GLU A 57 -0.01 5.98 4.98
N MET A 58 1.08 6.48 5.54
CA MET A 58 1.83 5.79 6.58
C MET A 58 2.10 6.73 7.75
N ALA A 59 1.80 6.28 8.97
CA ALA A 59 2.06 7.06 10.17
C ALA A 59 3.55 7.03 10.52
N VAL A 60 4.24 8.14 10.24
CA VAL A 60 5.68 8.31 10.45
C VAL A 60 5.99 9.42 11.45
N ALA A 61 5.07 9.67 12.37
CA ALA A 61 5.27 10.65 13.41
C ALA A 61 6.55 10.36 14.20
N GLY A 62 7.37 11.38 14.38
CA GLY A 62 8.68 11.27 15.06
C GLY A 62 9.86 11.06 14.12
N PHE A 63 9.63 10.81 12.84
CA PHE A 63 10.68 10.77 11.81
C PHE A 63 10.84 12.13 11.14
N LYS A 64 12.09 12.49 10.84
CA LYS A 64 12.41 13.62 9.97
C LYS A 64 12.36 13.14 8.51
N LYS A 65 12.16 14.07 7.58
CA LYS A 65 12.22 13.77 6.15
C LYS A 65 13.53 13.08 5.74
N SER A 66 14.65 13.46 6.35
CA SER A 66 15.98 12.87 6.08
C SER A 66 16.16 11.45 6.62
N GLU A 67 15.25 10.99 7.46
CA GLU A 67 15.26 9.67 8.10
C GLU A 67 14.36 8.68 7.37
N ILE A 68 13.67 9.12 6.30
CA ILE A 68 12.77 8.29 5.50
C ILE A 68 13.27 8.23 4.06
N ALA A 69 13.36 7.02 3.53
CA ALA A 69 13.65 6.74 2.14
C ALA A 69 12.49 6.00 1.48
N VAL A 70 12.16 6.40 0.27
CA VAL A 70 11.13 5.76 -0.57
C VAL A 70 11.79 5.41 -1.89
N GLU A 71 11.81 4.13 -2.23
CA GLU A 71 12.48 3.59 -3.41
C GLU A 71 11.53 2.69 -4.18
N VAL A 72 11.63 2.69 -5.50
CA VAL A 72 10.89 1.78 -6.38
C VAL A 72 11.88 1.03 -7.24
N GLU A 73 11.85 -0.28 -7.16
CA GLU A 73 12.67 -1.16 -7.97
C GLU A 73 11.89 -2.44 -8.33
N ASN A 74 11.88 -2.83 -9.59
CA ASN A 74 11.25 -4.07 -10.07
C ASN A 74 9.79 -4.24 -9.58
N ASP A 75 8.96 -3.23 -9.77
CA ASP A 75 7.55 -3.19 -9.32
C ASP A 75 7.40 -3.39 -7.80
N GLN A 76 8.42 -3.12 -7.05
CA GLN A 76 8.41 -3.13 -5.60
C GLN A 76 8.69 -1.74 -5.05
N LEU A 77 7.75 -1.21 -4.28
CA LEU A 77 7.93 0.00 -3.49
C LEU A 77 8.51 -0.38 -2.13
N THR A 78 9.65 0.17 -1.80
CA THR A 78 10.32 -0.02 -0.51
C THR A 78 10.31 1.30 0.25
N ILE A 79 9.83 1.27 1.47
CA ILE A 79 9.78 2.42 2.38
C ILE A 79 10.62 2.08 3.61
N ARG A 80 11.67 2.86 3.85
CA ARG A 80 12.56 2.70 5.01
C ARG A 80 12.50 3.91 5.90
N GLY A 81 12.54 3.69 7.20
CA GLY A 81 12.73 4.72 8.20
C GLY A 81 13.84 4.31 9.16
N GLU A 82 14.86 5.16 9.25
CA GLU A 82 16.01 4.96 10.14
C GLU A 82 16.16 6.19 11.04
N ILE A 83 16.02 5.99 12.35
CA ILE A 83 16.09 7.08 13.31
C ILE A 83 17.53 7.36 13.69
N GLN A 84 18.01 8.54 13.37
CA GLN A 84 19.31 9.05 13.80
C GLN A 84 19.24 9.72 15.20
N ALA A 85 18.29 9.34 16.03
CA ALA A 85 18.11 9.98 17.32
C ALA A 85 19.19 9.53 18.31
N ALA A 86 19.93 10.49 18.85
CA ALA A 86 20.64 10.30 20.10
C ALA A 86 19.64 9.86 21.16
N THR A 87 19.90 8.73 21.81
CA THR A 87 19.09 8.26 22.93
C THR A 87 19.13 9.32 24.02
N ASP A 88 18.03 10.05 24.20
CA ASP A 88 17.89 10.99 25.30
C ASP A 88 17.82 10.19 26.62
N THR A 89 18.95 10.05 27.25
CA THR A 89 19.10 9.33 28.54
C THR A 89 18.59 10.14 29.73
N SER A 90 18.16 11.40 29.51
CA SER A 90 17.68 12.27 30.57
C SER A 90 16.25 11.95 31.02
N ARG A 91 15.51 11.12 30.25
CA ARG A 91 14.12 10.79 30.55
C ARG A 91 13.98 9.38 31.11
N GLN A 92 13.29 9.27 32.22
CA GLN A 92 12.84 7.99 32.74
C GLN A 92 11.37 7.79 32.37
N TYR A 93 11.10 6.82 31.49
CA TYR A 93 9.73 6.52 31.10
C TYR A 93 9.01 5.71 32.18
N ILE A 94 7.85 6.19 32.62
CA ILE A 94 6.92 5.42 33.46
C ILE A 94 6.11 4.48 32.55
N HIS A 95 5.75 4.94 31.36
CA HIS A 95 5.13 4.17 30.31
C HIS A 95 5.63 4.65 28.95
N ARG A 96 5.97 3.73 28.06
CA ARG A 96 6.41 4.05 26.69
C ARG A 96 5.52 3.35 25.67
N GLY A 97 4.44 4.01 25.25
CA GLY A 97 3.53 3.54 24.23
C GLY A 97 3.94 3.95 22.81
N LEU A 98 4.66 5.09 22.67
CA LEU A 98 5.21 5.53 21.40
C LEU A 98 6.66 5.04 21.30
N SER A 99 6.91 4.15 20.37
CA SER A 99 8.28 3.73 20.04
C SER A 99 8.54 4.05 18.57
N SER A 100 9.25 5.13 18.31
CA SER A 100 9.84 5.33 17.01
C SER A 100 10.99 4.33 16.89
N ARG A 101 10.89 3.42 15.96
CA ARG A 101 11.88 2.38 15.66
C ARG A 101 12.10 2.29 14.18
N ASP A 102 13.27 1.84 13.80
CA ASP A 102 13.59 1.59 12.40
C ASP A 102 12.60 0.61 11.79
N PHE A 103 12.24 0.85 10.54
CA PHE A 103 11.34 -0.02 9.80
C PHE A 103 11.73 -0.12 8.33
N GLU A 104 11.34 -1.22 7.73
CA GLU A 104 11.37 -1.42 6.29
C GLU A 104 10.05 -2.06 5.85
N ARG A 105 9.41 -1.47 4.84
CA ARG A 105 8.16 -1.93 4.27
C ARG A 105 8.32 -2.14 2.77
N HIS A 106 7.84 -3.27 2.31
CA HIS A 106 7.79 -3.60 0.90
C HIS A 106 6.33 -3.70 0.46
N ILE A 107 5.99 -2.98 -0.59
CA ILE A 107 4.65 -2.99 -1.19
C ILE A 107 4.82 -3.33 -2.66
N GLY A 108 4.20 -4.43 -3.10
CA GLY A 108 4.19 -4.82 -4.50
C GLY A 108 3.31 -3.87 -5.31
N LEU A 109 3.84 -3.33 -6.39
CA LEU A 109 3.10 -2.59 -7.39
C LEU A 109 2.67 -3.56 -8.50
N THR A 110 1.54 -3.29 -9.13
CA THR A 110 1.17 -4.00 -10.35
C THR A 110 1.84 -3.36 -11.55
N GLU A 111 1.93 -4.10 -12.65
CA GLU A 111 2.38 -3.57 -13.94
C GLU A 111 1.63 -2.27 -14.28
N HIS A 112 2.34 -1.27 -14.75
CA HIS A 112 1.83 0.08 -15.07
C HIS A 112 1.49 0.99 -13.88
N MET A 113 1.74 0.59 -12.65
CA MET A 113 1.67 1.50 -11.50
C MET A 113 2.96 2.31 -11.36
N ILE A 114 2.81 3.61 -11.35
CA ILE A 114 3.93 4.56 -11.26
C ILE A 114 3.78 5.42 -10.02
N VAL A 115 4.82 5.48 -9.22
CA VAL A 115 4.88 6.39 -8.06
C VAL A 115 5.14 7.80 -8.56
N LYS A 116 4.19 8.68 -8.38
CA LYS A 116 4.24 10.08 -8.85
C LYS A 116 4.95 10.99 -7.87
N GLY A 117 4.95 10.67 -6.60
CA GLY A 117 5.61 11.45 -5.57
C GLY A 117 5.27 10.97 -4.16
N ALA A 118 6.01 11.51 -3.21
CA ALA A 118 5.81 11.27 -1.79
C ALA A 118 5.94 12.59 -1.02
N GLU A 119 5.07 12.80 -0.05
CA GLU A 119 5.05 13.99 0.80
C GLU A 119 4.82 13.63 2.26
N ILE A 120 5.35 14.44 3.16
CA ILE A 120 5.12 14.28 4.60
C ILE A 120 4.43 15.52 5.11
N GLN A 121 3.27 15.32 5.72
CA GLN A 121 2.51 16.37 6.39
C GLN A 121 1.96 15.82 7.71
N ASP A 122 2.10 16.60 8.78
CA ASP A 122 1.55 16.29 10.11
C ASP A 122 1.89 14.88 10.64
N GLY A 123 3.08 14.36 10.28
CA GLY A 123 3.53 13.03 10.69
C GLY A 123 2.96 11.88 9.86
N ILE A 124 2.31 12.19 8.76
CA ILE A 124 1.82 11.21 7.78
C ILE A 124 2.65 11.33 6.49
N LEU A 125 3.20 10.22 6.05
CA LEU A 125 3.80 10.06 4.74
C LEU A 125 2.71 9.64 3.76
N THR A 126 2.46 10.43 2.73
CA THR A 126 1.54 10.11 1.65
C THR A 126 2.34 9.84 0.38
N ILE A 127 2.14 8.67 -0.21
CA ILE A 127 2.78 8.26 -1.47
C ILE A 127 1.68 8.13 -2.52
N ASN A 128 1.77 8.96 -3.56
CA ASN A 128 0.81 9.00 -4.66
C ASN A 128 1.25 8.07 -5.78
N ILE A 129 0.34 7.22 -6.23
CA ILE A 129 0.56 6.20 -7.26
C ILE A 129 -0.50 6.37 -8.36
N GLU A 130 -0.08 6.32 -9.60
CA GLU A 130 -0.95 6.37 -10.76
C GLU A 130 -0.84 5.09 -11.57
N LEU A 131 -1.98 4.56 -12.01
CA LEU A 131 -2.05 3.45 -12.96
C LEU A 131 -2.05 4.01 -14.38
N GLU A 132 -0.93 3.92 -15.08
CA GLU A 132 -0.79 4.32 -16.48
C GLU A 132 -1.08 3.13 -17.40
N LEU A 133 -2.28 3.10 -17.97
CA LEU A 133 -2.60 2.07 -18.95
C LEU A 133 -1.95 2.40 -20.31
N PRO A 134 -1.33 1.43 -20.98
CA PRO A 134 -0.91 1.59 -22.38
C PRO A 134 -2.09 2.01 -23.26
N GLU A 135 -1.82 2.81 -24.30
CA GLU A 135 -2.85 3.27 -25.24
C GLU A 135 -3.69 2.12 -25.81
N GLU A 136 -3.09 0.95 -26.03
CA GLU A 136 -3.75 -0.25 -26.52
C GLU A 136 -4.77 -0.86 -25.53
N LYS A 137 -4.64 -0.56 -24.24
CA LYS A 137 -5.52 -1.05 -23.18
C LYS A 137 -6.56 -0.03 -22.73
N LYS A 138 -6.51 1.20 -23.28
CA LYS A 138 -7.53 2.21 -22.99
C LYS A 138 -8.87 1.84 -23.61
N PRO A 139 -9.99 2.16 -22.96
CA PRO A 139 -11.31 1.96 -23.55
C PRO A 139 -11.40 2.65 -24.91
N ARG A 140 -11.77 1.91 -25.93
CA ARG A 140 -12.01 2.44 -27.29
C ARG A 140 -13.45 2.17 -27.70
N VAL A 141 -14.04 3.11 -28.39
CA VAL A 141 -15.33 2.90 -29.05
C VAL A 141 -15.10 2.04 -30.30
N VAL A 142 -15.89 1.00 -30.44
CA VAL A 142 -15.88 0.14 -31.61
C VAL A 142 -17.13 0.45 -32.45
N ASP A 143 -16.95 0.83 -33.71
CA ASP A 143 -18.06 1.11 -34.61
C ASP A 143 -18.75 -0.20 -35.02
N ILE A 144 -20.07 -0.20 -34.94
CA ILE A 144 -20.91 -1.32 -35.38
C ILE A 144 -21.32 -1.06 -36.86
N VAL A 145 -20.92 -1.95 -37.72
CA VAL A 145 -21.33 -1.89 -39.14
C VAL A 145 -22.51 -2.81 -39.34
N GLU A 146 -23.63 -2.27 -39.82
CA GLU A 146 -24.80 -3.05 -40.22
C GLU A 146 -24.56 -3.62 -41.62
N ILE A 147 -24.56 -4.94 -41.73
CA ILE A 147 -24.45 -5.65 -42.99
C ILE A 147 -25.87 -5.94 -43.48
N LYS A 148 -26.22 -5.41 -44.63
CA LYS A 148 -27.51 -5.67 -45.30
C LYS A 148 -27.49 -7.01 -46.02
#